data_e578e8d0e05be7ff120baadf11ec8f38
#
_entry.id   e578e8d0e05be7ff120baadf11ec8f38
#
_cell.length_a   1.000
_cell.length_b   1.000
_cell.length_c   1.000
_cell.angle_alpha   90.00
_cell.angle_beta   90.00
_cell.angle_gamma   90.00
#
_symmetry.space_group_name_H-M   'P 1'
#
loop_
_entity.id
_entity.type
_entity.pdbx_description
1 polymer ?
#
loop_
_entity_poly.entity_id
_entity_poly.type
_entity_poly.pdbx_seq_one_letter_code
_entity_poly.pdbx_strand_id
1 'polypeptide(L)'
;MSTVAFWSPFAGSGCTSSSLIGAYAMGLQYRVRILLVNSGQAGSGVEALLPPIQEYEADSLHRFDEGGWDAIERLHASGALTKHNVKDHAKPLIKDRLDLLTGSMNNMERLHKGQAEPLNSLLNAANEYYDLVIVEAGQEGRDASLLLQRAEFVVVHLTQNMRELEQFFEGEMPFCMKDRKMHLVIGKYDPHARATLANIRRRFRYKGTMSAIPYTTGYLDAANRRDVGSFLQLHGWGGNEGKGKDSFSKHMAEFARLIMDGAGMRTILKRLERGA
;
A
#
# COMPACT_ATOMS: atom_id res chain seq x y z
N MET A 1 -11.85 7.65 -10.16
CA MET A 1 -10.51 7.14 -9.85
C MET A 1 -10.39 7.12 -8.35
N SER A 2 -9.64 6.19 -7.79
CA SER A 2 -9.79 5.92 -6.35
C SER A 2 -8.45 5.97 -5.63
N THR A 3 -8.45 6.60 -4.45
CA THR A 3 -7.31 6.59 -3.52
C THR A 3 -7.60 5.61 -2.39
N VAL A 4 -6.69 4.68 -2.16
CA VAL A 4 -6.75 3.68 -1.09
C VAL A 4 -5.63 3.94 -0.09
N ALA A 5 -6.00 4.16 1.17
CA ALA A 5 -5.03 4.30 2.24
C ALA A 5 -4.85 2.98 2.99
N PHE A 6 -3.59 2.62 3.22
CA PHE A 6 -3.21 1.53 4.11
C PHE A 6 -2.77 2.12 5.45
N TRP A 7 -3.43 1.72 6.50
CA TRP A 7 -3.23 2.30 7.82
C TRP A 7 -3.30 1.26 8.94
N SER A 8 -2.61 1.51 10.02
CA SER A 8 -2.73 0.74 11.26
C SER A 8 -2.61 1.66 12.48
N PRO A 9 -3.47 1.47 13.49
CA PRO A 9 -3.29 2.15 14.77
C PRO A 9 -2.12 1.58 15.57
N PHE A 10 -1.56 0.43 15.17
CA PHE A 10 -0.50 -0.26 15.93
C PHE A 10 0.77 -0.44 15.11
N ALA A 11 1.91 -0.24 15.79
CA ALA A 11 3.22 -0.50 15.20
C ALA A 11 3.41 -1.99 14.88
N GLY A 12 4.15 -2.28 13.81
CA GLY A 12 4.54 -3.65 13.49
C GLY A 12 3.40 -4.57 13.05
N SER A 13 2.21 -4.04 12.73
CA SER A 13 1.06 -4.80 12.23
C SER A 13 1.29 -5.44 10.86
N GLY A 14 2.27 -4.96 10.09
CA GLY A 14 2.55 -5.38 8.72
C GLY A 14 1.87 -4.50 7.65
N CYS A 15 1.48 -3.28 7.99
CA CYS A 15 0.86 -2.32 7.07
C CYS A 15 1.69 -2.10 5.82
N THR A 16 2.98 -1.78 5.96
CA THR A 16 3.97 -1.64 4.88
C THR A 16 4.03 -2.88 3.97
N SER A 17 4.15 -4.06 4.57
CA SER A 17 4.19 -5.32 3.81
C SER A 17 2.93 -5.52 3.00
N SER A 18 1.79 -5.21 3.56
CA SER A 18 0.50 -5.45 2.92
C SER A 18 0.15 -4.42 1.86
N SER A 19 0.59 -3.17 1.98
CA SER A 19 0.47 -2.19 0.90
C SER A 19 1.24 -2.65 -0.33
N LEU A 20 2.47 -3.15 -0.15
CA LEU A 20 3.28 -3.71 -1.22
C LEU A 20 2.68 -4.99 -1.80
N ILE A 21 2.23 -5.94 -0.95
CA ILE A 21 1.54 -7.16 -1.38
C ILE A 21 0.29 -6.84 -2.20
N GLY A 22 -0.54 -5.90 -1.73
CA GLY A 22 -1.75 -5.48 -2.43
C GLY A 22 -1.44 -4.85 -3.79
N ALA A 23 -0.47 -3.93 -3.83
CA ALA A 23 -0.05 -3.26 -5.07
C ALA A 23 0.47 -4.27 -6.11
N TYR A 24 1.38 -5.17 -5.71
CA TYR A 24 1.89 -6.23 -6.60
C TYR A 24 0.79 -7.19 -7.04
N ALA A 25 -0.05 -7.65 -6.13
CA ALA A 25 -1.13 -8.58 -6.46
C ALA A 25 -2.11 -7.98 -7.49
N MET A 26 -2.44 -6.70 -7.36
CA MET A 26 -3.29 -6.01 -8.33
C MET A 26 -2.57 -5.76 -9.66
N GLY A 27 -1.34 -5.24 -9.64
CA GLY A 27 -0.56 -4.96 -10.85
C GLY A 27 -0.25 -6.22 -11.67
N LEU A 28 -0.06 -7.38 -11.03
CA LEU A 28 0.19 -8.66 -11.70
C LEU A 28 -1.09 -9.29 -12.26
N GLN A 29 -2.24 -9.14 -11.59
CA GLN A 29 -3.47 -9.86 -11.94
C GLN A 29 -4.44 -9.05 -12.81
N TYR A 30 -4.32 -7.73 -12.82
CA TYR A 30 -5.27 -6.84 -13.50
C TYR A 30 -4.56 -5.87 -14.44
N ARG A 31 -5.26 -5.44 -15.49
CA ARG A 31 -4.80 -4.35 -16.36
C ARG A 31 -5.10 -3.00 -15.72
N VAL A 32 -4.29 -2.61 -14.76
CA VAL A 32 -4.45 -1.40 -13.93
C VAL A 32 -3.12 -0.69 -13.80
N ARG A 33 -3.14 0.63 -13.88
CA ARG A 33 -1.98 1.48 -13.57
C ARG A 33 -2.12 1.94 -12.12
N ILE A 34 -1.17 1.56 -11.30
CA ILE A 34 -1.17 1.82 -9.87
C ILE A 34 0.02 2.71 -9.51
N LEU A 35 -0.22 3.76 -8.75
CA LEU A 35 0.82 4.49 -8.05
C LEU A 35 0.83 4.05 -6.59
N LEU A 36 1.92 3.47 -6.12
CA LEU A 36 2.18 3.22 -4.71
C LEU A 36 2.99 4.40 -4.15
N VAL A 37 2.46 5.08 -3.15
CA VAL A 37 3.08 6.26 -2.54
C VAL A 37 3.65 5.89 -1.19
N ASN A 38 4.96 6.06 -1.01
CA ASN A 38 5.59 6.08 0.29
C ASN A 38 5.44 7.49 0.89
N SER A 39 4.58 7.66 1.88
CA SER A 39 4.40 8.95 2.55
C SER A 39 5.45 9.24 3.62
N GLY A 40 6.38 8.31 3.85
CA GLY A 40 7.43 8.41 4.86
C GLY A 40 8.75 8.97 4.32
N GLN A 41 9.81 8.68 5.08
CA GLN A 41 11.17 9.03 4.69
C GLN A 41 11.66 8.12 3.57
N ALA A 42 12.46 8.67 2.65
CA ALA A 42 13.12 7.89 1.61
C ALA A 42 13.97 6.75 2.21
N GLY A 43 13.95 5.60 1.57
CA GLY A 43 14.62 4.39 2.04
C GLY A 43 13.91 3.66 3.19
N SER A 44 12.81 4.20 3.70
CA SER A 44 11.95 3.57 4.73
C SER A 44 10.65 3.03 4.15
N GLY A 45 9.79 2.47 4.98
CA GLY A 45 8.50 1.96 4.55
C GLY A 45 8.64 0.89 3.46
N VAL A 46 7.86 1.00 2.40
CA VAL A 46 7.89 0.05 1.27
C VAL A 46 9.24 -0.03 0.57
N GLU A 47 10.01 1.05 0.57
CA GLU A 47 11.34 1.08 -0.04
C GLU A 47 12.35 0.19 0.68
N ALA A 48 12.23 0.04 2.00
CA ALA A 48 13.09 -0.84 2.79
C ALA A 48 12.94 -2.31 2.42
N LEU A 49 11.85 -2.69 1.75
CA LEU A 49 11.54 -4.06 1.31
C LEU A 49 12.01 -4.37 -0.11
N LEU A 50 12.50 -3.35 -0.84
CA LEU A 50 12.90 -3.43 -2.23
C LEU A 50 14.43 -3.28 -2.35
N PRO A 51 15.02 -3.77 -3.44
CA PRO A 51 16.45 -3.55 -3.68
C PRO A 51 16.78 -2.06 -3.60
N PRO A 52 17.91 -1.73 -2.94
CA PRO A 52 18.37 -0.35 -2.96
C PRO A 52 18.51 0.07 -4.42
N ILE A 53 18.04 1.26 -4.72
CA ILE A 53 18.19 1.82 -6.05
C ILE A 53 19.69 1.92 -6.28
N GLN A 54 20.22 1.17 -7.26
CA GLN A 54 21.59 1.36 -7.70
C GLN A 54 21.64 2.80 -8.22
N GLU A 55 22.19 3.68 -7.41
CA GLU A 55 22.74 4.93 -7.92
C GLU A 55 23.82 4.48 -8.90
N TYR A 56 23.57 4.60 -10.20
CA TYR A 56 24.65 4.55 -11.16
C TYR A 56 25.69 5.54 -10.65
N GLU A 57 26.92 5.07 -10.48
CA GLU A 57 28.10 5.87 -10.13
C GLU A 57 28.32 6.91 -11.24
N ALA A 58 27.51 7.95 -11.25
CA ALA A 58 27.72 9.15 -12.04
C ALA A 58 27.99 10.27 -11.06
N ASP A 59 29.24 10.70 -11.07
CA ASP A 59 29.84 11.88 -10.46
C ASP A 59 29.04 12.56 -9.33
N SER A 60 29.59 12.46 -8.14
CA SER A 60 29.09 12.88 -6.83
C SER A 60 28.77 14.38 -6.64
N LEU A 61 28.65 15.17 -7.71
CA LEU A 61 28.41 16.62 -7.65
C LEU A 61 26.97 17.06 -7.94
N HIS A 62 26.09 16.16 -8.41
CA HIS A 62 24.67 16.45 -8.67
C HIS A 62 23.73 15.44 -8.04
N ARG A 63 23.83 15.26 -6.71
CA ARG A 63 22.81 14.54 -5.92
C ARG A 63 21.53 15.36 -5.74
N PHE A 64 20.95 15.83 -6.80
CA PHE A 64 19.54 16.14 -6.79
C PHE A 64 18.81 14.85 -7.21
N ASP A 65 18.31 14.10 -6.25
CA ASP A 65 17.35 13.03 -6.54
C ASP A 65 16.15 13.70 -7.23
N GLU A 66 16.14 13.62 -8.56
CA GLU A 66 15.15 14.32 -9.40
C GLU A 66 13.76 13.69 -9.27
N GLY A 67 13.61 12.62 -8.47
CA GLY A 67 12.39 11.85 -8.30
C GLY A 67 11.73 11.96 -6.92
N GLY A 68 10.70 11.16 -6.74
CA GLY A 68 10.01 10.97 -5.47
C GLY A 68 9.23 12.18 -4.96
N TRP A 69 8.97 12.16 -3.67
CA TRP A 69 8.15 13.18 -3.01
C TRP A 69 8.74 14.59 -3.11
N ASP A 70 10.06 14.74 -2.98
CA ASP A 70 10.71 16.03 -3.04
C ASP A 70 10.56 16.71 -4.42
N ALA A 71 10.54 15.93 -5.49
CA ALA A 71 10.24 16.44 -6.84
C ALA A 71 8.79 16.91 -6.96
N ILE A 72 7.85 16.16 -6.39
CA ILE A 72 6.43 16.54 -6.37
C ILE A 72 6.23 17.86 -5.64
N GLU A 73 6.91 18.06 -4.50
CA GLU A 73 6.83 19.34 -3.76
C GLU A 73 7.39 20.51 -4.58
N ARG A 74 8.51 20.33 -5.27
CA ARG A 74 9.08 21.38 -6.15
C ARG A 74 8.13 21.73 -7.31
N LEU A 75 7.55 20.71 -7.94
CA LEU A 75 6.58 20.91 -9.03
C LEU A 75 5.30 21.57 -8.53
N HIS A 76 4.82 21.20 -7.34
CA HIS A 76 3.68 21.87 -6.71
C HIS A 76 3.99 23.34 -6.45
N ALA A 77 5.13 23.64 -5.83
CA ALA A 77 5.54 25.01 -5.48
C ALA A 77 5.69 25.92 -6.72
N SER A 78 6.09 25.37 -7.86
CA SER A 78 6.19 26.10 -9.14
C SER A 78 4.88 26.10 -9.95
N GLY A 79 3.82 25.43 -9.50
CA GLY A 79 2.58 25.28 -10.24
C GLY A 79 2.70 24.41 -11.50
N ALA A 80 3.77 23.63 -11.63
CA ALA A 80 4.08 22.83 -12.82
C ALA A 80 3.66 21.36 -12.71
N LEU A 81 3.11 20.90 -11.57
CA LEU A 81 2.67 19.52 -11.39
C LEU A 81 1.41 19.23 -12.24
N THR A 82 1.50 18.22 -13.09
CA THR A 82 0.44 17.82 -14.00
C THR A 82 0.34 16.28 -14.08
N LYS A 83 -0.74 15.77 -14.66
CA LYS A 83 -0.89 14.33 -14.97
C LYS A 83 0.19 13.79 -15.93
N HIS A 84 0.80 14.66 -16.73
CA HIS A 84 1.77 14.23 -17.73
C HIS A 84 3.14 13.99 -17.13
N ASN A 85 3.50 14.71 -16.06
CA ASN A 85 4.82 14.63 -15.45
C ASN A 85 4.85 13.90 -14.09
N VAL A 86 3.72 13.66 -13.45
CA VAL A 86 3.70 12.92 -12.18
C VAL A 86 4.37 11.55 -12.26
N LYS A 87 4.22 10.83 -13.39
CA LYS A 87 4.81 9.52 -13.62
C LYS A 87 6.34 9.56 -13.76
N ASP A 88 6.88 10.68 -14.26
CA ASP A 88 8.31 10.80 -14.54
C ASP A 88 9.14 10.88 -13.25
N HIS A 89 8.47 11.15 -12.11
CA HIS A 89 9.06 11.19 -10.78
C HIS A 89 8.77 9.94 -9.94
N ALA A 90 8.10 8.93 -10.52
CA ALA A 90 7.84 7.64 -9.91
C ALA A 90 8.71 6.55 -10.55
N LYS A 91 9.09 5.53 -9.78
CA LYS A 91 9.95 4.42 -10.21
C LYS A 91 9.10 3.22 -10.59
N PRO A 92 9.26 2.63 -11.80
CA PRO A 92 8.49 1.47 -12.20
C PRO A 92 8.93 0.23 -11.41
N LEU A 93 7.98 -0.42 -10.74
CA LEU A 93 8.15 -1.72 -10.09
C LEU A 93 7.64 -2.87 -10.99
N ILE A 94 6.56 -2.61 -11.74
CA ILE A 94 6.04 -3.49 -12.79
C ILE A 94 5.73 -2.58 -13.98
N LYS A 95 6.42 -2.82 -15.09
CA LYS A 95 6.31 -1.99 -16.30
C LYS A 95 4.83 -1.77 -16.69
N ASP A 96 4.46 -0.52 -16.89
CA ASP A 96 3.13 -0.05 -17.29
C ASP A 96 1.97 -0.45 -16.33
N ARG A 97 2.29 -0.89 -15.08
CA ARG A 97 1.31 -1.40 -14.14
C ARG A 97 1.44 -0.87 -12.73
N LEU A 98 2.66 -0.79 -12.22
CA LEU A 98 2.92 -0.40 -10.83
C LEU A 98 4.15 0.48 -10.77
N ASP A 99 3.95 1.71 -10.35
CA ASP A 99 5.02 2.66 -10.09
C ASP A 99 5.07 2.98 -8.59
N LEU A 100 6.25 3.30 -8.09
CA LEU A 100 6.51 3.71 -6.72
C LEU A 100 6.94 5.18 -6.70
N LEU A 101 6.18 6.02 -5.99
CA LEU A 101 6.66 7.32 -5.57
C LEU A 101 7.43 7.16 -4.27
N THR A 102 8.73 7.42 -4.32
CA THR A 102 9.61 7.30 -3.15
C THR A 102 9.35 8.42 -2.13
N GLY A 103 9.68 8.14 -0.86
CA GLY A 103 9.52 9.11 0.23
C GLY A 103 10.43 10.32 0.11
N SER A 104 10.31 11.25 1.05
CA SER A 104 11.11 12.48 1.09
C SER A 104 12.48 12.24 1.71
N MET A 105 13.52 12.81 1.11
CA MET A 105 14.87 12.89 1.71
C MET A 105 14.95 14.01 2.76
N ASN A 106 14.16 15.05 2.58
CA ASN A 106 14.14 16.23 3.44
C ASN A 106 13.14 16.03 4.58
N ASN A 107 13.61 15.40 5.62
CA ASN A 107 12.97 15.11 6.89
C ASN A 107 11.52 15.65 7.08
N MET A 108 10.64 14.80 7.52
CA MET A 108 9.19 14.90 7.74
C MET A 108 8.65 16.15 8.47
N GLU A 109 9.46 17.13 8.81
CA GLU A 109 8.99 18.39 9.42
C GLU A 109 7.98 19.17 8.56
N ARG A 110 7.91 18.88 7.27
CA ARG A 110 7.06 19.62 6.33
C ARG A 110 5.61 19.14 6.34
N LEU A 111 5.37 17.84 6.39
CA LEU A 111 4.02 17.31 6.60
C LEU A 111 3.50 17.70 7.99
N HIS A 112 4.39 17.78 9.01
CA HIS A 112 4.04 18.27 10.35
C HIS A 112 3.56 19.73 10.39
N LYS A 113 3.85 20.54 9.38
CA LYS A 113 3.36 21.93 9.30
C LYS A 113 1.95 22.06 8.75
N GLY A 114 1.24 20.94 8.53
CA GLY A 114 -0.18 20.95 8.12
C GLY A 114 -0.40 21.41 6.67
N GLN A 115 0.60 21.31 5.82
CA GLN A 115 0.48 21.64 4.40
C GLN A 115 -0.16 20.46 3.64
N ALA A 116 -1.48 20.41 3.65
CA ALA A 116 -2.24 19.44 2.86
C ALA A 116 -2.13 19.69 1.33
N GLU A 117 -1.64 20.84 0.93
CA GLU A 117 -1.65 21.29 -0.47
C GLU A 117 -0.80 20.42 -1.42
N PRO A 118 0.49 20.08 -1.11
CA PRO A 118 1.27 19.21 -1.97
C PRO A 118 0.66 17.82 -2.13
N LEU A 119 0.11 17.26 -1.05
CA LEU A 119 -0.60 15.99 -1.09
C LEU A 119 -1.84 16.06 -1.98
N ASN A 120 -2.64 17.11 -1.85
CA ASN A 120 -3.83 17.32 -2.69
C ASN A 120 -3.44 17.43 -4.17
N SER A 121 -2.39 18.18 -4.47
CA SER A 121 -1.90 18.36 -5.83
C SER A 121 -1.39 17.04 -6.41
N LEU A 122 -0.63 16.26 -5.62
CA LEU A 122 -0.19 14.92 -6.01
C LEU A 122 -1.39 14.02 -6.32
N LEU A 123 -2.33 13.90 -5.39
CA LEU A 123 -3.50 13.03 -5.56
C LEU A 123 -4.35 13.44 -6.77
N ASN A 124 -4.51 14.74 -7.02
CA ASN A 124 -5.23 15.24 -8.19
C ASN A 124 -4.51 14.86 -9.48
N ALA A 125 -3.21 15.18 -9.61
CA ALA A 125 -2.43 14.85 -10.80
C ALA A 125 -2.32 13.34 -11.02
N ALA A 126 -2.07 12.57 -9.95
CA ALA A 126 -1.97 11.12 -10.01
C ALA A 126 -3.30 10.47 -10.42
N ASN A 127 -4.43 10.91 -9.87
CA ASN A 127 -5.75 10.39 -10.21
C ASN A 127 -6.16 10.66 -11.66
N GLU A 128 -5.55 11.61 -12.35
CA GLU A 128 -5.79 11.81 -13.78
C GLU A 128 -4.99 10.85 -14.67
N TYR A 129 -3.88 10.28 -14.17
CA TYR A 129 -3.02 9.38 -14.93
C TYR A 129 -3.17 7.91 -14.52
N TYR A 130 -3.17 7.63 -13.21
CA TYR A 130 -3.29 6.29 -12.65
C TYR A 130 -4.75 5.90 -12.43
N ASP A 131 -5.03 4.61 -12.55
CA ASP A 131 -6.36 4.08 -12.30
C ASP A 131 -6.60 3.92 -10.78
N LEU A 132 -5.54 3.74 -10.01
CA LEU A 132 -5.55 3.58 -8.55
C LEU A 132 -4.30 4.22 -7.91
N VAL A 133 -4.52 4.98 -6.84
CA VAL A 133 -3.44 5.48 -5.98
C VAL A 133 -3.51 4.76 -4.64
N ILE A 134 -2.43 4.10 -4.25
CA ILE A 134 -2.26 3.45 -2.94
C ILE A 134 -1.31 4.29 -2.11
N VAL A 135 -1.75 4.68 -0.92
CA VAL A 135 -0.91 5.45 -0.01
C VAL A 135 -0.67 4.65 1.26
N GLU A 136 0.59 4.44 1.61
CA GLU A 136 0.96 3.93 2.92
C GLU A 136 0.90 5.10 3.92
N ALA A 137 -0.16 5.13 4.74
CA ALA A 137 -0.42 6.24 5.66
C ALA A 137 0.37 6.13 6.98
N GLY A 138 1.17 5.08 7.16
CA GLY A 138 1.96 4.86 8.38
C GLY A 138 1.10 4.64 9.61
N GLN A 139 1.61 5.09 10.76
CA GLN A 139 0.95 5.01 12.06
C GLN A 139 0.13 6.27 12.36
N GLU A 140 -0.45 6.33 13.55
CA GLU A 140 -1.17 7.52 14.03
C GLU A 140 -0.31 8.79 13.98
N GLY A 141 -0.96 9.88 13.57
CA GLY A 141 -0.36 11.21 13.48
C GLY A 141 -1.23 12.13 12.64
N ARG A 142 -0.88 13.43 12.63
CA ARG A 142 -1.62 14.43 11.85
C ARG A 142 -1.60 14.07 10.35
N ASP A 143 -0.50 13.54 9.87
CA ASP A 143 -0.30 13.18 8.47
C ASP A 143 -1.14 11.98 8.07
N ALA A 144 -1.18 10.94 8.90
CA ALA A 144 -2.08 9.81 8.71
C ALA A 144 -3.54 10.28 8.63
N SER A 145 -3.94 11.22 9.49
CA SER A 145 -5.31 11.76 9.48
C SER A 145 -5.65 12.48 8.18
N LEU A 146 -4.72 13.25 7.61
CA LEU A 146 -4.93 13.92 6.31
C LEU A 146 -5.08 12.91 5.16
N LEU A 147 -4.20 11.89 5.12
CA LEU A 147 -4.25 10.82 4.13
C LEU A 147 -5.56 10.03 4.23
N LEU A 148 -5.98 9.66 5.45
CA LEU A 148 -7.24 8.95 5.70
C LEU A 148 -8.47 9.77 5.30
N GLN A 149 -8.43 11.10 5.48
CA GLN A 149 -9.50 11.99 5.04
C GLN A 149 -9.65 12.06 3.51
N ARG A 150 -8.58 11.82 2.77
CA ARG A 150 -8.57 11.86 1.30
C ARG A 150 -8.87 10.52 0.64
N ALA A 151 -8.69 9.42 1.38
CA ALA A 151 -8.94 8.08 0.86
C ALA A 151 -10.42 7.79 0.70
N GLU A 152 -10.83 7.24 -0.43
CA GLU A 152 -12.18 6.71 -0.65
C GLU A 152 -12.38 5.35 0.00
N PHE A 153 -11.27 4.63 0.21
CA PHE A 153 -11.28 3.32 0.83
C PHE A 153 -10.06 3.15 1.74
N VAL A 154 -10.28 2.62 2.93
CA VAL A 154 -9.21 2.41 3.91
C VAL A 154 -9.02 0.93 4.19
N VAL A 155 -7.78 0.47 4.06
CA VAL A 155 -7.36 -0.87 4.47
C VAL A 155 -6.72 -0.77 5.84
N VAL A 156 -7.44 -1.25 6.87
CA VAL A 156 -6.98 -1.18 8.25
C VAL A 156 -6.26 -2.46 8.63
N HIS A 157 -5.02 -2.32 9.07
CA HIS A 157 -4.17 -3.42 9.48
C HIS A 157 -4.21 -3.67 10.98
N LEU A 158 -4.49 -4.92 11.35
CA LEU A 158 -4.48 -5.44 12.71
C LEU A 158 -3.69 -6.76 12.74
N THR A 159 -3.39 -7.26 13.92
CA THR A 159 -2.81 -8.58 14.14
C THR A 159 -3.76 -9.50 14.90
N GLN A 160 -3.36 -10.77 15.17
CA GLN A 160 -4.10 -11.67 16.04
C GLN A 160 -3.86 -11.38 17.54
N ASN A 161 -3.29 -10.22 17.87
CA ASN A 161 -3.11 -9.77 19.24
C ASN A 161 -4.46 -9.31 19.83
N MET A 162 -4.95 -10.04 20.82
CA MET A 162 -6.28 -9.75 21.41
C MET A 162 -6.37 -8.38 22.05
N ARG A 163 -5.28 -7.85 22.64
CA ARG A 163 -5.27 -6.49 23.23
C ARG A 163 -5.46 -5.42 22.16
N GLU A 164 -4.75 -5.56 21.03
CA GLU A 164 -4.90 -4.64 19.88
C GLU A 164 -6.32 -4.71 19.30
N LEU A 165 -6.87 -5.93 19.17
CA LEU A 165 -8.23 -6.12 18.68
C LEU A 165 -9.27 -5.51 19.63
N GLU A 166 -9.14 -5.71 20.93
CA GLU A 166 -10.02 -5.09 21.96
C GLU A 166 -9.91 -3.56 21.90
N GLN A 167 -8.69 -3.01 21.87
CA GLN A 167 -8.47 -1.58 21.75
C GLN A 167 -9.06 -0.99 20.48
N PHE A 168 -8.97 -1.69 19.35
CA PHE A 168 -9.53 -1.23 18.06
C PHE A 168 -11.07 -1.29 18.05
N PHE A 169 -11.67 -2.38 18.51
CA PHE A 169 -13.12 -2.59 18.42
C PHE A 169 -13.92 -1.94 19.54
N GLU A 170 -13.33 -1.76 20.73
CA GLU A 170 -13.97 -1.21 21.92
C GLU A 170 -13.52 0.24 22.17
N GLY A 171 -12.44 0.69 21.54
CA GLY A 171 -11.94 2.05 21.64
C GLY A 171 -12.70 3.03 20.75
N GLU A 172 -12.32 4.30 20.87
CA GLU A 172 -12.87 5.35 20.01
C GLU A 172 -12.24 5.29 18.60
N MET A 173 -13.08 5.18 17.59
CA MET A 173 -12.64 5.26 16.19
C MET A 173 -12.14 6.69 15.92
N PRO A 174 -10.94 6.85 15.32
CA PRO A 174 -10.45 8.19 14.94
C PRO A 174 -11.49 8.92 14.08
N PHE A 175 -11.66 10.22 14.34
CA PHE A 175 -12.67 11.04 13.67
C PHE A 175 -12.56 10.97 12.14
N CYS A 176 -11.34 10.90 11.59
CA CYS A 176 -11.07 10.78 10.17
C CYS A 176 -11.54 9.44 9.55
N MET A 177 -11.86 8.44 10.39
CA MET A 177 -12.32 7.11 9.98
C MET A 177 -13.84 6.96 10.05
N LYS A 178 -14.56 7.91 10.68
CA LYS A 178 -16.03 7.87 10.77
C LYS A 178 -16.62 7.90 9.35
N ASP A 179 -17.57 7.00 9.09
CA ASP A 179 -18.30 6.87 7.82
C ASP A 179 -17.44 6.48 6.61
N ARG A 180 -16.17 6.07 6.82
CA ARG A 180 -15.30 5.59 5.75
C ARG A 180 -15.58 4.12 5.41
N LYS A 181 -15.58 3.82 4.12
CA LYS A 181 -15.53 2.44 3.66
C LYS A 181 -14.20 1.84 4.05
N MET A 182 -14.23 0.75 4.83
CA MET A 182 -13.00 0.11 5.29
C MET A 182 -13.01 -1.41 5.10
N HIS A 183 -11.82 -1.96 4.99
CA HIS A 183 -11.55 -3.39 4.98
C HIS A 183 -10.52 -3.71 6.07
N LEU A 184 -10.82 -4.70 6.91
CA LEU A 184 -9.86 -5.13 7.93
C LEU A 184 -8.96 -6.23 7.38
N VAL A 185 -7.66 -6.09 7.61
CA VAL A 185 -6.66 -7.12 7.28
C VAL A 185 -5.99 -7.59 8.54
N ILE A 186 -6.03 -8.90 8.78
CA ILE A 186 -5.25 -9.51 9.85
C ILE A 186 -3.92 -9.95 9.25
N GLY A 187 -2.88 -9.18 9.56
CA GLY A 187 -1.50 -9.47 9.12
C GLY A 187 -0.82 -10.53 9.97
N LYS A 188 0.27 -11.08 9.44
CA LYS A 188 1.04 -12.16 10.10
C LYS A 188 0.14 -13.31 10.57
N TYR A 189 -0.89 -13.61 9.80
CA TYR A 189 -1.95 -14.53 10.19
C TYR A 189 -1.44 -15.96 10.30
N ASP A 190 -1.69 -16.57 11.45
CA ASP A 190 -1.52 -18.00 11.72
C ASP A 190 -2.89 -18.67 11.82
N PRO A 191 -3.25 -19.61 10.93
CA PRO A 191 -4.53 -20.31 10.98
C PRO A 191 -4.71 -21.21 12.20
N HIS A 192 -3.61 -21.57 12.89
CA HIS A 192 -3.62 -22.40 14.10
C HIS A 192 -3.86 -21.58 15.38
N ALA A 193 -3.75 -20.25 15.32
CA ALA A 193 -4.06 -19.40 16.45
C ALA A 193 -5.57 -19.41 16.77
N ARG A 194 -5.92 -19.24 18.04
CA ARG A 194 -7.34 -19.20 18.47
C ARG A 194 -8.09 -17.98 17.90
N ALA A 195 -7.41 -16.88 17.66
CA ALA A 195 -7.98 -15.66 17.09
C ALA A 195 -8.12 -15.76 15.56
N THR A 196 -8.87 -16.77 15.07
CA THR A 196 -9.18 -16.88 13.63
C THR A 196 -10.11 -15.76 13.17
N LEU A 197 -10.17 -15.49 11.84
CA LEU A 197 -11.09 -14.49 11.30
C LEU A 197 -12.54 -14.71 11.75
N ALA A 198 -13.00 -15.97 11.81
CA ALA A 198 -14.33 -16.31 12.26
C ALA A 198 -14.54 -15.99 13.76
N ASN A 199 -13.54 -16.30 14.59
CA ASN A 199 -13.61 -16.03 16.03
C ASN A 199 -13.55 -14.50 16.31
N ILE A 200 -12.71 -13.76 15.60
CA ILE A 200 -12.65 -12.29 15.69
C ILE A 200 -14.01 -11.69 15.31
N ARG A 201 -14.56 -12.06 14.14
CA ARG A 201 -15.87 -11.58 13.71
C ARG A 201 -16.96 -11.86 14.75
N ARG A 202 -17.01 -13.09 15.29
CA ARG A 202 -18.00 -13.48 16.29
C ARG A 202 -17.84 -12.71 17.59
N ARG A 203 -16.61 -12.58 18.11
CA ARG A 203 -16.34 -11.89 19.37
C ARG A 203 -16.75 -10.43 19.32
N PHE A 204 -16.33 -9.72 18.27
CA PHE A 204 -16.56 -8.27 18.13
C PHE A 204 -17.82 -7.94 17.32
N ARG A 205 -18.63 -8.94 16.94
CA ARG A 205 -19.85 -8.77 16.12
C ARG A 205 -19.61 -7.97 14.84
N TYR A 206 -18.39 -8.07 14.27
CA TYR A 206 -18.00 -7.30 13.11
C TYR A 206 -18.65 -7.80 11.82
N LYS A 207 -19.40 -6.92 11.14
CA LYS A 207 -20.15 -7.23 9.90
C LYS A 207 -19.44 -6.79 8.61
N GLY A 208 -18.37 -6.01 8.74
CA GLY A 208 -17.61 -5.51 7.59
C GLY A 208 -16.76 -6.59 6.91
N THR A 209 -16.07 -6.20 5.85
CA THR A 209 -15.16 -7.09 5.11
C THR A 209 -13.86 -7.27 5.89
N MET A 210 -13.36 -8.52 5.91
CA MET A 210 -12.12 -8.88 6.61
C MET A 210 -11.42 -10.00 5.84
N SER A 211 -10.10 -9.88 5.71
CA SER A 211 -9.23 -10.91 5.12
C SER A 211 -7.99 -11.14 5.99
N ALA A 212 -7.18 -12.11 5.61
CA ALA A 212 -5.91 -12.41 6.26
C ALA A 212 -4.76 -12.38 5.26
N ILE A 213 -3.60 -11.93 5.72
CA ILE A 213 -2.32 -12.13 5.04
C ILE A 213 -1.50 -13.07 5.94
N PRO A 214 -1.27 -14.32 5.50
CA PRO A 214 -0.59 -15.30 6.32
C PRO A 214 0.88 -14.93 6.53
N TYR A 215 1.40 -15.28 7.69
CA TYR A 215 2.83 -15.30 7.91
C TYR A 215 3.46 -16.36 7.01
N THR A 216 4.55 -16.01 6.32
CA THR A 216 5.37 -16.97 5.59
C THR A 216 6.86 -16.67 5.81
N THR A 217 7.65 -17.71 6.02
CA THR A 217 9.12 -17.59 6.15
C THR A 217 9.73 -17.08 4.84
N GLY A 218 9.21 -17.52 3.70
CA GLY A 218 9.70 -17.07 2.40
C GLY A 218 9.56 -15.55 2.18
N TYR A 219 8.44 -14.95 2.64
CA TYR A 219 8.28 -13.51 2.62
C TYR A 219 9.26 -12.82 3.57
N LEU A 220 9.43 -13.35 4.79
CA LEU A 220 10.37 -12.80 5.77
C LEU A 220 11.81 -12.81 5.23
N ASP A 221 12.23 -13.92 4.64
CA ASP A 221 13.56 -14.05 4.03
C ASP A 221 13.75 -13.08 2.85
N ALA A 222 12.70 -12.89 2.02
CA ALA A 222 12.73 -11.91 0.95
C ALA A 222 12.83 -10.47 1.50
N ALA A 223 12.09 -10.15 2.56
CA ALA A 223 12.16 -8.86 3.23
C ALA A 223 13.55 -8.57 3.81
N ASN A 224 14.18 -9.56 4.47
CA ASN A 224 15.52 -9.45 5.00
C ASN A 224 16.58 -9.23 3.90
N ARG A 225 16.36 -9.78 2.71
CA ARG A 225 17.23 -9.56 1.53
C ARG A 225 16.85 -8.33 0.72
N ARG A 226 15.81 -7.58 1.10
CA ARG A 226 15.26 -6.46 0.33
C ARG A 226 14.85 -6.85 -1.09
N ASP A 227 14.32 -8.05 -1.26
CA ASP A 227 13.93 -8.61 -2.57
C ASP A 227 12.48 -9.13 -2.56
N VAL A 228 11.61 -8.39 -1.89
CA VAL A 228 10.19 -8.72 -1.80
C VAL A 228 9.52 -8.65 -3.18
N GLY A 229 9.99 -7.77 -4.07
CA GLY A 229 9.46 -7.65 -5.42
C GLY A 229 9.53 -8.96 -6.21
N SER A 230 10.71 -9.61 -6.24
CA SER A 230 10.90 -10.91 -6.91
C SER A 230 10.06 -12.01 -6.27
N PHE A 231 9.99 -12.05 -4.94
CA PHE A 231 9.12 -12.98 -4.22
C PHE A 231 7.65 -12.82 -4.62
N LEU A 232 7.14 -11.59 -4.65
CA LEU A 232 5.76 -11.30 -5.01
C LEU A 232 5.47 -11.59 -6.48
N GLN A 233 6.41 -11.36 -7.39
CA GLN A 233 6.27 -11.73 -8.80
C GLN A 233 6.15 -13.25 -8.97
N LEU A 234 6.92 -14.03 -8.22
CA LEU A 234 6.87 -15.49 -8.26
C LEU A 234 5.52 -16.03 -7.75
N HIS A 235 4.97 -15.46 -6.68
CA HIS A 235 3.75 -15.92 -6.02
C HIS A 235 2.48 -15.16 -6.46
N GLY A 236 2.60 -14.01 -7.11
CA GLY A 236 1.48 -13.10 -7.42
C GLY A 236 0.58 -13.54 -8.57
N TRP A 237 1.03 -14.43 -9.43
CA TRP A 237 0.28 -14.88 -10.60
C TRP A 237 -0.81 -15.91 -10.26
N GLY A 238 -1.47 -15.89 -9.20
CA GLY A 238 -2.74 -16.57 -8.83
C GLY A 238 -3.18 -17.86 -9.56
N GLY A 239 -2.35 -18.47 -10.35
CA GLY A 239 -2.74 -19.50 -11.28
C GLY A 239 -1.67 -20.49 -11.69
N ASN A 240 -1.20 -21.33 -10.78
CA ASN A 240 -0.80 -22.67 -11.21
C ASN A 240 -1.93 -23.62 -10.85
N GLU A 241 -2.67 -24.09 -11.86
CA GLU A 241 -3.65 -25.19 -11.74
C GLU A 241 -2.98 -26.54 -11.47
N GLY A 242 -1.69 -26.57 -11.11
CA GLY A 242 -0.92 -27.72 -10.70
C GLY A 242 -0.83 -27.84 -9.17
N LYS A 243 -1.10 -29.01 -8.66
CA LYS A 243 -1.00 -29.56 -7.30
C LYS A 243 -0.22 -28.68 -6.33
N GLY A 244 -0.93 -27.94 -5.44
CA GLY A 244 -0.36 -27.18 -4.34
C GLY A 244 -0.47 -25.65 -4.56
N LYS A 245 -1.72 -25.12 -4.65
CA LYS A 245 -1.91 -23.66 -4.52
C LYS A 245 -1.35 -23.27 -3.16
N ASP A 246 -0.19 -22.62 -3.15
CA ASP A 246 0.36 -22.01 -1.96
C ASP A 246 -0.73 -21.14 -1.32
N SER A 247 -0.95 -21.35 -0.04
CA SER A 247 -1.95 -20.59 0.74
C SER A 247 -1.75 -19.09 0.58
N PHE A 248 -0.51 -18.64 0.46
CA PHE A 248 -0.16 -17.23 0.29
C PHE A 248 -0.70 -16.64 -1.03
N SER A 249 -0.49 -17.32 -2.16
CA SER A 249 -0.99 -16.88 -3.48
C SER A 249 -2.51 -16.71 -3.52
N LYS A 250 -3.25 -17.59 -2.84
CA LYS A 250 -4.71 -17.48 -2.72
C LYS A 250 -5.12 -16.24 -1.92
N HIS A 251 -4.46 -16.00 -0.79
CA HIS A 251 -4.73 -14.83 0.04
C HIS A 251 -4.39 -13.53 -0.69
N MET A 252 -3.28 -13.50 -1.45
CA MET A 252 -2.93 -12.37 -2.30
C MET A 252 -4.02 -12.07 -3.33
N ALA A 253 -4.51 -13.10 -4.03
CA ALA A 253 -5.54 -12.93 -5.05
C ALA A 253 -6.88 -12.46 -4.46
N GLU A 254 -7.27 -13.01 -3.32
CA GLU A 254 -8.46 -12.57 -2.58
C GLU A 254 -8.31 -11.12 -2.10
N PHE A 255 -7.16 -10.78 -1.55
CA PHE A 255 -6.87 -9.44 -1.05
C PHE A 255 -6.91 -8.40 -2.17
N ALA A 256 -6.26 -8.67 -3.32
CA ALA A 256 -6.35 -7.82 -4.50
C ALA A 256 -7.80 -7.58 -4.93
N ARG A 257 -8.60 -8.64 -5.02
CA ARG A 257 -10.01 -8.55 -5.38
C ARG A 257 -10.79 -7.67 -4.39
N LEU A 258 -10.58 -7.85 -3.08
CA LEU A 258 -11.29 -7.09 -2.05
C LEU A 258 -10.92 -5.59 -2.09
N ILE A 259 -9.66 -5.25 -2.36
CA ILE A 259 -9.24 -3.85 -2.55
C ILE A 259 -9.90 -3.27 -3.80
N MET A 260 -9.85 -3.97 -4.93
CA MET A 260 -10.46 -3.54 -6.18
C MET A 260 -11.97 -3.32 -6.02
N ASP A 261 -12.65 -4.23 -5.33
CA ASP A 261 -14.08 -4.13 -5.01
C ASP A 261 -14.36 -2.91 -4.11
N GLY A 262 -13.57 -2.70 -3.07
CA GLY A 262 -13.68 -1.58 -2.14
C GLY A 262 -13.44 -0.24 -2.81
N ALA A 263 -12.46 -0.16 -3.72
CA ALA A 263 -12.14 0.99 -4.54
C ALA A 263 -13.16 1.25 -5.67
N GLY A 264 -14.21 0.44 -5.81
CA GLY A 264 -15.25 0.62 -6.82
C GLY A 264 -14.83 0.22 -8.25
N MET A 265 -13.77 -0.57 -8.40
CA MET A 265 -13.18 -0.90 -9.70
C MET A 265 -13.70 -2.22 -10.31
N ARG A 266 -14.80 -2.76 -9.81
CA ARG A 266 -15.37 -4.08 -10.20
C ARG A 266 -15.64 -4.28 -11.69
N THR A 267 -15.99 -3.22 -12.40
CA THR A 267 -16.52 -3.29 -13.77
C THR A 267 -15.51 -2.96 -14.84
N ILE A 268 -14.35 -2.41 -14.49
CA ILE A 268 -13.46 -1.76 -15.46
C ILE A 268 -12.32 -2.68 -15.92
N LEU A 269 -11.97 -3.71 -15.14
CA LEU A 269 -10.70 -4.39 -15.31
C LEU A 269 -10.86 -5.88 -15.62
N LYS A 270 -10.40 -6.27 -16.81
CA LYS A 270 -10.23 -7.69 -17.15
C LYS A 270 -9.04 -8.25 -16.39
N ARG A 271 -9.23 -9.41 -15.74
CA ARG A 271 -8.15 -10.21 -15.18
C ARG A 271 -7.19 -10.61 -16.30
N LEU A 272 -5.90 -10.52 -16.04
CA LEU A 272 -4.89 -10.99 -16.97
C LEU A 272 -4.86 -12.52 -16.97
N GLU A 273 -4.86 -13.10 -18.17
CA GLU A 273 -4.53 -14.49 -18.34
C GLU A 273 -3.00 -14.64 -18.44
N ARG A 274 -2.47 -15.72 -17.86
CA ARG A 274 -1.03 -16.01 -17.86
C ARG A 274 -0.60 -16.30 -19.29
N GLY A 275 0.24 -15.42 -19.87
CA GLY A 275 0.76 -15.59 -21.23
C GLY A 275 0.28 -14.57 -22.27
N ALA A 276 -0.45 -13.54 -21.85
CA ALA A 276 -0.82 -12.40 -22.71
C ALA A 276 0.14 -11.22 -22.53
#